data_61712ecba7c48e37d6cb857cd3641f25
#
_entry.id   61712ecba7c48e37d6cb857cd3641f25
#
_cell.length_a   1.000
_cell.length_b   1.000
_cell.length_c   1.000
_cell.angle_alpha   90.00
_cell.angle_beta   90.00
_cell.angle_gamma   90.00
#
_symmetry.space_group_name_H-M   'P 1'
#
loop_
_entity.id
_entity.type
_entity.pdbx_description
1 polymer ?
#
loop_
_entity_poly.entity_id
_entity_poly.type
_entity_poly.pdbx_seq_one_letter_code
_entity_poly.pdbx_strand_id
1 'polypeptide(L)' 'MSTDGKWLSRRFEFPGFGRTMAFVNAVAWIAESEGHHPDLDVGYGRCVVQWSTHAVDGLTENDFICAAKVDCLVE' A
#
# COMPACT_ATOMS: atom_id res chain seq x y z
N MET A 1 -4.55 -2.39 -10.03
CA MET A 1 -3.42 -2.89 -9.21
C MET A 1 -2.54 -3.77 -10.08
N SER A 2 -1.23 -3.56 -10.06
CA SER A 2 -0.31 -4.36 -10.89
C SER A 2 0.54 -5.29 -10.01
N THR A 3 0.95 -6.40 -10.61
CA THR A 3 1.81 -7.38 -9.92
C THR A 3 2.83 -7.95 -10.91
N ASP A 4 4.04 -8.22 -10.41
CA ASP A 4 5.12 -8.82 -11.18
C ASP A 4 5.49 -10.21 -10.64
N GLY A 5 4.61 -10.82 -9.83
CA GLY A 5 4.82 -12.13 -9.24
C GLY A 5 5.43 -12.09 -7.85
N LYS A 6 6.11 -10.99 -7.48
CA LYS A 6 6.70 -10.81 -6.14
C LYS A 6 6.11 -9.63 -5.40
N TRP A 7 5.59 -8.66 -6.12
CA TRP A 7 5.06 -7.41 -5.56
C TRP A 7 3.67 -7.16 -6.10
N LEU A 8 2.81 -6.67 -5.23
CA LEU A 8 1.50 -6.16 -5.60
C LEU A 8 1.54 -4.65 -5.36
N SER A 9 1.49 -3.87 -6.43
CA SER A 9 1.78 -2.45 -6.34
C SER A 9 0.69 -1.61 -6.99
N ARG A 10 0.45 -0.44 -6.41
CA ARG A 10 -0.47 0.53 -6.97
C ARG A 10 0.00 1.95 -6.67
N ARG A 11 -0.14 2.83 -7.64
CA ARG A 11 0.13 4.25 -7.49
C ARG A 11 -1.17 5.00 -7.22
N PHE A 12 -1.17 5.83 -6.17
CA PHE A 12 -2.27 6.71 -5.81
C PHE A 12 -1.82 8.15 -6.01
N GLU A 13 -2.69 8.98 -6.58
CA GLU A 13 -2.39 10.39 -6.82
C GLU A 13 -3.38 11.27 -6.08
N PHE A 14 -2.88 12.40 -5.56
CA PHE A 14 -3.66 13.30 -4.72
C PHE A 14 -3.36 14.75 -5.11
N PRO A 15 -4.29 15.68 -4.84
CA PRO A 15 -4.11 17.07 -5.25
C PRO A 15 -3.08 17.85 -4.44
N GLY A 16 -2.57 17.31 -3.35
CA GLY A 16 -1.59 18.00 -2.52
C GLY A 16 -0.95 17.14 -1.47
N PHE A 17 0.03 17.70 -0.78
CA PHE A 17 0.84 16.97 0.19
C PHE A 17 0.03 16.52 1.41
N GLY A 18 -0.84 17.38 1.91
CA GLY A 18 -1.66 17.03 3.08
C GLY A 18 -2.55 15.82 2.84
N ARG A 19 -3.19 15.76 1.67
CA ARG A 19 -4.02 14.62 1.28
C ARG A 19 -3.18 13.36 1.12
N THR A 20 -2.00 13.49 0.52
CA THR A 20 -1.07 12.38 0.37
C THR A 20 -0.67 11.82 1.72
N MET A 21 -0.29 12.69 2.67
CA MET A 21 0.13 12.24 3.99
C MET A 21 -1.01 11.67 4.82
N ALA A 22 -2.22 12.18 4.67
CA ALA A 22 -3.39 11.59 5.33
C ALA A 22 -3.60 10.15 4.85
N PHE A 23 -3.45 9.93 3.55
CA PHE A 23 -3.53 8.58 2.98
C PHE A 23 -2.41 7.67 3.53
N VAL A 24 -1.17 8.17 3.55
CA VAL A 24 -0.02 7.41 4.06
C VAL A 24 -0.25 7.00 5.52
N ASN A 25 -0.76 7.92 6.35
CA ASN A 25 -1.05 7.60 7.75
C ASN A 25 -2.14 6.53 7.88
N ALA A 26 -3.15 6.55 7.02
CA ALA A 26 -4.19 5.53 7.02
C ALA A 26 -3.63 4.16 6.58
N VAL A 27 -2.73 4.16 5.59
CA VAL A 27 -2.04 2.92 5.17
C VAL A 27 -1.21 2.37 6.31
N ALA A 28 -0.50 3.24 7.03
CA ALA A 28 0.31 2.82 8.19
C ALA A 28 -0.55 2.14 9.24
N TRP A 29 -1.74 2.67 9.52
CA TRP A 29 -2.67 2.07 10.47
C TRP A 29 -3.10 0.67 10.04
N ILE A 30 -3.43 0.51 8.75
CA ILE A 30 -3.81 -0.79 8.20
C ILE A 30 -2.66 -1.77 8.34
N ALA A 31 -1.44 -1.35 7.97
CA ALA A 31 -0.25 -2.20 8.04
C ALA A 31 0.02 -2.67 9.46
N GLU A 32 -0.05 -1.75 10.43
CA GLU A 32 0.14 -2.09 11.84
C GLU A 32 -0.95 -3.03 12.34
N SER A 33 -2.20 -2.78 11.97
CA SER A 33 -3.33 -3.60 12.41
C SER A 33 -3.24 -5.02 11.90
N GLU A 34 -2.73 -5.19 10.67
CA GLU A 34 -2.60 -6.51 10.04
C GLU A 34 -1.25 -7.18 10.32
N GLY A 35 -0.31 -6.46 10.94
CA GLY A 35 1.03 -6.99 11.17
C GLY A 35 1.79 -7.27 9.87
N HIS A 36 1.51 -6.49 8.83
CA HIS A 36 2.09 -6.70 7.49
C HIS A 36 2.38 -5.35 6.87
N HIS A 37 3.64 -5.08 6.56
CA HIS A 37 4.10 -3.74 6.21
C HIS A 37 4.50 -3.63 4.74
N PRO A 38 3.97 -2.61 4.02
CA PRO A 38 4.33 -2.39 2.63
C PRO A 38 5.59 -1.54 2.52
N ASP A 39 6.14 -1.48 1.30
CA ASP A 39 7.08 -0.42 0.94
C ASP A 39 6.27 0.74 0.40
N LEU A 40 6.68 1.95 0.73
CA LEU A 40 6.00 3.17 0.30
C LEU A 40 7.00 4.09 -0.40
N ASP A 41 6.60 4.61 -1.55
CA ASP A 41 7.32 5.68 -2.24
C ASP A 41 6.40 6.89 -2.24
N VAL A 42 6.73 7.91 -1.44
CA VAL A 42 5.87 9.06 -1.18
C VAL A 42 6.48 10.32 -1.76
N GLY A 43 5.69 11.03 -2.55
CA GLY A 43 6.04 12.36 -3.05
C GLY A 43 4.95 13.37 -2.68
N TYR A 44 5.06 14.57 -3.22
CA TYR A 44 4.12 15.65 -2.90
C TYR A 44 2.66 15.26 -3.17
N GLY A 45 2.40 14.68 -4.32
CA GLY A 45 1.03 14.33 -4.73
C GLY A 45 0.88 12.87 -5.11
N ARG A 46 1.75 12.00 -4.62
CA ARG A 46 1.67 10.58 -4.97
C ARG A 46 2.10 9.68 -3.82
N CYS A 47 1.56 8.48 -3.83
CA CYS A 47 2.05 7.41 -2.96
C CYS A 47 1.97 6.10 -3.75
N VAL A 48 3.10 5.42 -3.89
CA VAL A 48 3.13 4.08 -4.45
C VAL A 48 3.21 3.10 -3.29
N VAL A 49 2.25 2.19 -3.21
CA VAL A 49 2.17 1.20 -2.15
C VAL A 49 2.50 -0.15 -2.76
N GLN A 50 3.50 -0.83 -2.21
CA GLN A 50 3.94 -2.13 -2.70
C GLN A 50 3.91 -3.16 -1.58
N TRP A 51 3.21 -4.27 -1.84
CA TRP A 51 3.08 -5.36 -0.88
C TRP A 51 3.82 -6.60 -1.37
N SER A 52 4.54 -7.25 -0.46
CA SER A 52 5.07 -8.59 -0.70
C SER A 52 5.28 -9.28 0.64
N THR A 53 5.48 -10.59 0.60
CA THR A 53 5.75 -11.38 1.81
C THR A 53 7.17 -11.91 1.75
N HIS A 54 8.07 -11.26 2.48
CA HIS A 54 9.50 -11.60 2.45
C HIS A 54 9.79 -13.03 2.89
N ALA A 55 8.99 -13.55 3.82
CA ALA A 55 9.20 -14.92 4.33
C ALA A 55 9.09 -15.98 3.24
N VAL A 56 8.29 -15.74 2.20
CA VAL A 56 8.12 -16.69 1.09
C VAL A 56 8.67 -16.14 -0.23
N ASP A 57 9.31 -14.97 -0.20
CA ASP A 57 9.85 -14.29 -1.38
C ASP A 57 8.81 -14.17 -2.51
N GLY A 58 7.60 -13.78 -2.15
CA GLY A 58 6.51 -13.65 -3.11
C GLY A 58 5.24 -13.12 -2.48
N LEU A 59 4.11 -13.39 -3.11
CA LEU A 59 2.82 -12.91 -2.66
C LEU A 59 2.09 -13.98 -1.87
N THR A 60 1.38 -13.54 -0.83
CA THR A 60 0.49 -14.39 -0.05
C THR A 60 -0.88 -13.73 0.03
N GLU A 61 -1.84 -14.43 0.63
CA GLU A 61 -3.18 -13.90 0.85
C GLU A 61 -3.16 -12.58 1.63
N ASN A 62 -2.21 -12.42 2.58
CA ASN A 62 -2.09 -11.18 3.35
C ASN A 62 -1.81 -9.97 2.47
N ASP A 63 -1.04 -10.13 1.41
CA ASP A 63 -0.76 -9.02 0.49
C ASP A 63 -2.04 -8.53 -0.18
N PHE A 64 -2.88 -9.45 -0.64
CA PHE A 64 -4.13 -9.11 -1.31
C PHE A 64 -5.16 -8.53 -0.33
N ILE A 65 -5.22 -9.03 0.89
CA ILE A 65 -6.11 -8.51 1.92
C ILE A 65 -5.75 -7.06 2.26
N CYS A 66 -4.46 -6.80 2.50
CA CYS A 66 -3.99 -5.46 2.81
C CYS A 66 -4.21 -4.50 1.65
N ALA A 67 -3.92 -4.93 0.42
CA ALA A 67 -4.13 -4.11 -0.76
C ALA A 67 -5.62 -3.75 -0.93
N ALA A 68 -6.51 -4.70 -0.69
CA ALA A 68 -7.95 -4.45 -0.77
C ALA A 68 -8.40 -3.43 0.28
N LYS A 69 -7.88 -3.52 1.50
CA LYS A 69 -8.20 -2.55 2.56
C LYS A 69 -7.71 -1.15 2.21
N VAL A 70 -6.52 -1.05 1.62
CA VAL A 70 -5.98 0.24 1.17
C VAL A 70 -6.83 0.80 0.03
N ASP A 71 -7.27 -0.02 -0.91
CA ASP A 71 -8.13 0.45 -2.00
C ASP A 71 -9.43 1.05 -1.48
N CYS A 72 -9.97 0.54 -0.38
CA CYS A 72 -11.18 1.08 0.22
C CYS A 72 -11.02 2.50 0.73
N LEU A 73 -9.80 2.96 0.99
CA LEU A 73 -9.55 4.32 1.45
C LEU A 73 -9.85 5.38 0.39
N VAL A 74 -9.85 5.00 -0.88
CA VAL A 74 -10.02 5.94 -2.00
C VAL A 74 -11.29 5.67 -2.82
N GLU A 75 -12.12 4.75 -2.39
CA GLU A 75 -13.40 4.48 -3.02
C GLU A 75 -14.47 5.50 -2.67
#